data_4dde8b96b200cef90b546dcdbb508ed4
#
_entry.id   4dde8b96b200cef90b546dcdbb508ed4
#
_cell.length_a   1.000
_cell.length_b   1.000
_cell.length_c   1.000
_cell.angle_alpha   90.00
_cell.angle_beta   90.00
_cell.angle_gamma   90.00
#
_symmetry.space_group_name_H-M   'P 1'
#
loop_
_entity.id
_entity.type
_entity.pdbx_description
1 polymer ?
#
loop_
_entity_poly.entity_id
_entity_poly.type
_entity_poly.pdbx_seq_one_letter_code
_entity_poly.pdbx_strand_id
1 'polypeptide(L)'
;MLLNSLQNDLRDYLQINPNEKNKIKRMLKFLTYEKDCFSRTNLSGHFTASAWIIDDTHKWVLMTHHRKLNKWLQLGGHADENENLLQVAHNEAMEESGLVNFTCLSKKIFDLDIHQIPQYKNIPPHFHYDVRYIFKSRMDTDNIVISKESKDVAWISKDDVLNKNNEASIKRMLIKCEEYK
;
A
#
# COMPACT_ATOMS: atom_id res chain seq x y z
N MET A 1 17.63 -14.41 1.04
CA MET A 1 16.46 -15.33 1.06
C MET A 1 15.13 -14.60 0.83
N LEU A 2 14.84 -13.47 1.48
CA LEU A 2 13.59 -12.70 1.29
C LEU A 2 13.51 -11.98 -0.06
N LEU A 3 14.61 -11.47 -0.59
CA LEU A 3 14.68 -10.86 -1.92
C LEU A 3 14.17 -11.79 -3.03
N ASN A 4 14.53 -13.08 -2.95
CA ASN A 4 14.04 -14.12 -3.86
C ASN A 4 12.53 -14.38 -3.68
N SER A 5 11.98 -14.17 -2.47
CA SER A 5 10.54 -14.26 -2.21
C SER A 5 9.77 -13.17 -2.97
N LEU A 6 10.15 -11.90 -2.81
CA LEU A 6 9.49 -10.80 -3.51
C LEU A 6 9.59 -10.93 -5.04
N GLN A 7 10.73 -11.41 -5.57
CA GLN A 7 10.84 -11.68 -7.01
C GLN A 7 9.83 -12.73 -7.48
N ASN A 8 9.63 -13.81 -6.71
CA ASN A 8 8.67 -14.84 -7.03
C ASN A 8 7.23 -14.31 -6.92
N ASP A 9 6.93 -13.56 -5.85
CA ASP A 9 5.61 -12.95 -5.66
C ASP A 9 5.24 -12.00 -6.80
N LEU A 10 6.20 -11.20 -7.31
CA LEU A 10 6.03 -10.34 -8.48
C LEU A 10 5.79 -11.14 -9.77
N ARG A 11 6.46 -12.28 -9.95
CA ARG A 11 6.23 -13.18 -11.10
C ARG A 11 4.86 -13.84 -11.02
N ASP A 12 4.45 -14.30 -9.84
CA ASP A 12 3.13 -14.89 -9.63
C ASP A 12 2.03 -13.86 -9.88
N TYR A 13 2.22 -12.64 -9.38
CA TYR A 13 1.29 -11.55 -9.64
C TYR A 13 1.17 -11.24 -11.14
N LEU A 14 2.28 -11.33 -11.91
CA LEU A 14 2.27 -11.13 -13.37
C LEU A 14 1.42 -12.17 -14.11
N GLN A 15 1.41 -13.42 -13.63
CA GLN A 15 0.59 -14.48 -14.26
C GLN A 15 -0.90 -14.17 -14.15
N ILE A 16 -1.32 -13.58 -13.04
CA ILE A 16 -2.72 -13.22 -12.78
C ILE A 16 -3.09 -11.88 -13.42
N ASN A 17 -2.12 -10.95 -13.50
CA ASN A 17 -2.33 -9.57 -13.98
C ASN A 17 -1.45 -9.24 -15.21
N PRO A 18 -1.61 -9.93 -16.36
CA PRO A 18 -0.73 -9.76 -17.53
C PRO A 18 -0.79 -8.35 -18.13
N ASN A 19 -1.88 -7.62 -17.94
CA ASN A 19 -2.05 -6.24 -18.39
C ASN A 19 -1.14 -5.25 -17.64
N GLU A 20 -0.62 -5.63 -16.45
CA GLU A 20 0.29 -4.82 -15.63
C GLU A 20 1.78 -5.13 -15.91
N LYS A 21 2.08 -5.90 -16.95
CA LYS A 21 3.42 -6.41 -17.30
C LYS A 21 4.52 -5.34 -17.26
N ASN A 22 4.26 -4.15 -17.77
CA ASN A 22 5.29 -3.10 -17.84
C ASN A 22 5.67 -2.58 -16.45
N LYS A 23 4.69 -2.41 -15.56
CA LYS A 23 4.88 -2.03 -14.16
C LYS A 23 5.71 -3.10 -13.44
N ILE A 24 5.29 -4.36 -13.57
CA ILE A 24 5.94 -5.49 -12.90
C ILE A 24 7.38 -5.67 -13.37
N LYS A 25 7.63 -5.56 -14.67
CA LYS A 25 9.00 -5.59 -15.23
C LYS A 25 9.88 -4.48 -14.67
N ARG A 26 9.33 -3.27 -14.48
CA ARG A 26 10.04 -2.15 -13.88
C ARG A 26 10.38 -2.43 -12.41
N MET A 27 9.44 -3.00 -11.63
CA MET A 27 9.70 -3.41 -10.25
C MET A 27 10.75 -4.51 -10.15
N LEU A 28 10.66 -5.54 -10.99
CA LEU A 28 11.67 -6.63 -11.04
C LEU A 28 13.06 -6.10 -11.41
N LYS A 29 13.16 -5.18 -12.37
CA LYS A 29 14.42 -4.54 -12.74
C LYS A 29 14.98 -3.75 -11.57
N PHE A 30 14.16 -2.93 -10.91
CA PHE A 30 14.56 -2.14 -9.75
C PHE A 30 15.07 -3.04 -8.62
N LEU A 31 14.30 -4.07 -8.25
CA LEU A 31 14.69 -5.05 -7.22
C LEU A 31 16.00 -5.79 -7.52
N THR A 32 16.31 -6.02 -8.80
CA THR A 32 17.50 -6.79 -9.21
C THR A 32 18.77 -5.93 -9.27
N TYR A 33 18.67 -4.68 -9.68
CA TYR A 33 19.83 -3.86 -9.99
C TYR A 33 20.11 -2.74 -9.00
N GLU A 34 19.11 -2.33 -8.20
CA GLU A 34 19.29 -1.27 -7.22
C GLU A 34 19.65 -1.87 -5.86
N LYS A 35 20.84 -1.50 -5.38
CA LYS A 35 21.23 -1.76 -3.99
C LYS A 35 20.37 -0.88 -3.08
N ASP A 36 20.16 -1.35 -1.87
CA ASP A 36 19.42 -0.60 -0.84
C ASP A 36 17.99 -0.16 -1.29
N CYS A 37 17.39 -0.95 -2.20
CA CYS A 37 16.05 -0.65 -2.75
C CYS A 37 14.92 -0.64 -1.71
N PHE A 38 15.15 -1.13 -0.49
CA PHE A 38 14.23 -1.05 0.65
C PHE A 38 14.51 0.12 1.58
N SER A 39 15.62 0.86 1.36
CA SER A 39 16.00 2.00 2.20
C SER A 39 15.45 3.31 1.64
N ARG A 40 14.79 4.12 2.48
CA ARG A 40 14.37 5.48 2.12
C ARG A 40 15.53 6.43 1.79
N THR A 41 16.76 6.04 2.07
CA THR A 41 17.95 6.82 1.70
C THR A 41 18.34 6.65 0.24
N ASN A 42 17.78 5.63 -0.47
CA ASN A 42 17.94 5.50 -1.91
C ASN A 42 17.09 6.56 -2.61
N LEU A 43 17.75 7.59 -3.12
CA LEU A 43 17.11 8.74 -3.76
C LEU A 43 16.68 8.49 -5.21
N SER A 44 17.00 7.35 -5.82
CA SER A 44 16.42 6.94 -7.11
C SER A 44 15.00 6.41 -6.93
N GLY A 45 14.72 5.85 -5.76
CA GLY A 45 13.46 5.30 -5.34
C GLY A 45 13.64 4.19 -4.30
N HIS A 46 12.56 3.73 -3.71
CA HIS A 46 12.58 2.63 -2.75
C HIS A 46 11.23 1.94 -2.67
N PHE A 47 11.23 0.70 -2.13
CA PHE A 47 10.01 -0.02 -1.87
C PHE A 47 9.26 0.57 -0.69
N THR A 48 7.94 0.60 -0.85
CA THR A 48 6.97 0.91 0.18
C THR A 48 5.95 -0.23 0.27
N ALA A 49 5.22 -0.31 1.35
CA ALA A 49 4.16 -1.28 1.49
C ALA A 49 2.89 -0.65 2.05
N SER A 50 1.75 -1.05 1.51
CA SER A 50 0.45 -0.50 1.87
C SER A 50 -0.58 -1.59 2.15
N ALA A 51 -1.54 -1.25 3.00
CA ALA A 51 -2.64 -2.08 3.41
C ALA A 51 -3.97 -1.54 2.85
N TRP A 52 -4.65 -2.33 2.03
CA TRP A 52 -6.05 -2.13 1.71
C TRP A 52 -6.89 -2.89 2.73
N ILE A 53 -7.64 -2.18 3.56
CA ILE A 53 -8.33 -2.77 4.71
C ILE A 53 -9.82 -2.63 4.51
N ILE A 54 -10.52 -3.77 4.42
CA ILE A 54 -11.98 -3.84 4.33
C ILE A 54 -12.59 -4.26 5.66
N ASP A 55 -13.83 -3.87 5.91
CA ASP A 55 -14.58 -4.31 7.09
C ASP A 55 -15.16 -5.73 6.92
N ASP A 56 -15.64 -6.33 8.00
CA ASP A 56 -16.24 -7.66 7.98
C ASP A 56 -17.50 -7.76 7.09
N THR A 57 -18.18 -6.66 6.83
CA THR A 57 -19.35 -6.62 5.94
C THR A 57 -18.99 -6.43 4.48
N HIS A 58 -17.71 -6.19 4.17
CA HIS A 58 -17.18 -5.87 2.84
C HIS A 58 -17.79 -4.62 2.18
N LYS A 59 -18.32 -3.70 2.98
CA LYS A 59 -18.95 -2.46 2.51
C LYS A 59 -18.11 -1.22 2.74
N TRP A 60 -17.10 -1.30 3.63
CA TRP A 60 -16.29 -0.17 4.05
C TRP A 60 -14.81 -0.43 3.84
N VAL A 61 -14.06 0.65 3.61
CA VAL A 61 -12.60 0.64 3.48
C VAL A 61 -12.02 1.63 4.48
N LEU A 62 -11.02 1.20 5.26
CA LEU A 62 -10.28 2.11 6.14
C LEU A 62 -9.29 2.91 5.30
N MET A 63 -9.38 4.22 5.37
CA MET A 63 -8.51 5.14 4.62
C MET A 63 -7.95 6.23 5.52
N THR A 64 -6.78 6.74 5.16
CA THR A 64 -6.14 7.89 5.79
C THR A 64 -6.27 9.14 4.93
N HIS A 65 -6.60 10.28 5.54
CA HIS A 65 -6.50 11.60 4.88
C HIS A 65 -5.08 12.12 5.09
N HIS A 66 -4.19 11.80 4.15
CA HIS A 66 -2.77 12.10 4.24
C HIS A 66 -2.50 13.61 4.28
N ARG A 67 -1.79 14.09 5.32
CA ARG A 67 -1.62 15.52 5.61
C ARG A 67 -0.92 16.30 4.51
N LYS A 68 0.21 15.77 4.00
CA LYS A 68 1.04 16.47 2.99
C LYS A 68 0.39 16.44 1.59
N LEU A 69 -0.18 15.29 1.21
CA LEU A 69 -0.78 15.11 -0.11
C LEU A 69 -2.21 15.67 -0.19
N ASN A 70 -2.85 15.89 0.96
CA ASN A 70 -4.24 16.33 1.09
C ASN A 70 -5.21 15.43 0.30
N LYS A 71 -4.99 14.11 0.37
CA LYS A 71 -5.76 13.07 -0.32
C LYS A 71 -6.12 11.95 0.64
N TRP A 72 -7.25 11.31 0.38
CA TRP A 72 -7.59 10.06 1.01
C TRP A 72 -6.89 8.90 0.30
N LEU A 73 -6.12 8.11 1.04
CA LEU A 73 -5.29 7.03 0.55
C LEU A 73 -5.47 5.77 1.41
N GLN A 74 -5.00 4.65 0.92
CA GLN A 74 -4.76 3.47 1.76
C GLN A 74 -3.67 3.77 2.79
N LEU A 75 -3.66 3.03 3.90
CA LEU A 75 -2.62 3.12 4.91
C LEU A 75 -1.33 2.46 4.41
N GLY A 76 -0.17 2.99 4.80
CA GLY A 76 1.10 2.41 4.39
C GLY A 76 2.28 3.37 4.49
N GLY A 77 3.48 2.80 4.40
CA GLY A 77 4.71 3.55 4.56
C GLY A 77 5.95 2.90 3.96
N HIS A 78 7.11 3.34 4.43
CA HIS A 78 8.39 2.92 3.90
C HIS A 78 8.81 1.54 4.42
N ALA A 79 9.52 0.79 3.60
CA ALA A 79 10.04 -0.51 3.99
C ALA A 79 11.13 -0.42 5.07
N ASP A 80 11.91 0.67 5.08
CA ASP A 80 12.96 0.95 6.06
C ASP A 80 13.88 -0.26 6.32
N GLU A 81 14.41 -0.82 5.23
CA GLU A 81 15.30 -1.98 5.19
C GLU A 81 14.61 -3.32 5.51
N ASN A 82 13.31 -3.32 5.81
CA ASN A 82 12.57 -4.56 6.01
C ASN A 82 12.09 -5.13 4.65
N GLU A 83 12.66 -6.26 4.25
CA GLU A 83 12.30 -6.96 3.01
C GLU A 83 10.92 -7.69 3.10
N ASN A 84 10.36 -7.85 4.30
CA ASN A 84 9.05 -8.45 4.50
C ASN A 84 7.96 -7.38 4.36
N LEU A 85 7.59 -7.05 3.12
CA LEU A 85 6.64 -5.99 2.81
C LEU A 85 5.22 -6.26 3.31
N LEU A 86 4.81 -7.53 3.48
CA LEU A 86 3.53 -7.87 4.13
C LEU A 86 3.54 -7.44 5.60
N GLN A 87 4.66 -7.69 6.29
CA GLN A 87 4.82 -7.23 7.67
C GLN A 87 4.85 -5.71 7.77
N VAL A 88 5.54 -5.04 6.83
CA VAL A 88 5.57 -3.56 6.77
C VAL A 88 4.15 -3.03 6.62
N ALA A 89 3.38 -3.50 5.63
CA ALA A 89 1.99 -3.08 5.41
C ALA A 89 1.10 -3.27 6.66
N HIS A 90 1.27 -4.38 7.36
CA HIS A 90 0.53 -4.66 8.59
C HIS A 90 0.91 -3.68 9.72
N ASN A 91 2.21 -3.44 9.93
CA ASN A 91 2.69 -2.53 10.97
C ASN A 91 2.25 -1.09 10.71
N GLU A 92 2.39 -0.63 9.46
CA GLU A 92 1.96 0.71 9.04
C GLU A 92 0.45 0.91 9.25
N ALA A 93 -0.36 -0.13 8.95
CA ALA A 93 -1.79 -0.09 9.23
C ALA A 93 -2.09 0.13 10.71
N MET A 94 -1.35 -0.54 11.59
CA MET A 94 -1.48 -0.37 13.05
C MET A 94 -1.01 1.00 13.51
N GLU A 95 0.14 1.47 13.02
CA GLU A 95 0.75 2.75 13.42
C GLU A 95 -0.09 3.95 12.98
N GLU A 96 -0.64 3.91 11.77
CA GLU A 96 -1.42 5.01 11.22
C GLU A 96 -2.86 5.08 11.76
N SER A 97 -3.45 3.93 12.15
CA SER A 97 -4.85 3.89 12.61
C SER A 97 -5.03 3.69 14.12
N GLY A 98 -4.01 3.18 14.82
CA GLY A 98 -4.13 2.73 16.21
C GLY A 98 -4.87 1.40 16.38
N LEU A 99 -5.48 0.85 15.33
CA LEU A 99 -6.17 -0.43 15.37
C LEU A 99 -5.18 -1.60 15.32
N VAL A 100 -5.46 -2.70 16.00
CA VAL A 100 -4.50 -3.82 16.14
C VAL A 100 -5.00 -5.14 15.56
N ASN A 101 -6.28 -5.24 15.22
CA ASN A 101 -6.91 -6.49 14.84
C ASN A 101 -7.11 -6.58 13.31
N PHE A 102 -6.00 -6.74 12.58
CA PHE A 102 -6.03 -6.95 11.13
C PHE A 102 -5.80 -8.41 10.77
N THR A 103 -6.74 -9.01 10.05
CA THR A 103 -6.61 -10.34 9.47
C THR A 103 -6.13 -10.23 8.04
N CYS A 104 -4.97 -10.78 7.72
CA CYS A 104 -4.48 -10.87 6.35
C CYS A 104 -5.37 -11.83 5.54
N LEU A 105 -6.03 -11.32 4.50
CA LEU A 105 -6.89 -12.14 3.62
C LEU A 105 -6.09 -12.93 2.60
N SER A 106 -4.91 -12.43 2.21
CA SER A 106 -4.00 -13.12 1.31
C SER A 106 -2.56 -12.72 1.59
N LYS A 107 -1.67 -13.70 1.64
CA LYS A 107 -0.21 -13.45 1.67
C LYS A 107 0.36 -13.06 0.31
N LYS A 108 -0.41 -13.25 -0.78
CA LYS A 108 -0.02 -12.81 -2.12
C LYS A 108 -0.21 -11.31 -2.29
N ILE A 109 0.55 -10.75 -3.21
CA ILE A 109 0.39 -9.34 -3.59
C ILE A 109 -1.03 -9.10 -4.08
N PHE A 110 -1.70 -8.12 -3.48
CA PHE A 110 -3.04 -7.68 -3.84
C PHE A 110 -3.03 -6.70 -5.01
N ASP A 111 -2.16 -5.68 -4.92
CA ASP A 111 -2.00 -4.66 -5.95
C ASP A 111 -0.57 -4.11 -5.97
N LEU A 112 -0.21 -3.46 -7.08
CA LEU A 112 1.10 -2.83 -7.25
C LEU A 112 0.93 -1.41 -7.79
N ASP A 113 1.78 -0.49 -7.33
CA ASP A 113 1.84 0.85 -7.90
C ASP A 113 3.28 1.36 -8.02
N ILE A 114 3.54 2.25 -8.98
CA ILE A 114 4.79 3.01 -9.07
C ILE A 114 4.39 4.45 -9.28
N HIS A 115 4.70 5.28 -8.31
CA HIS A 115 4.39 6.70 -8.39
C HIS A 115 5.59 7.56 -8.00
N GLN A 116 5.67 8.74 -8.59
CA GLN A 116 6.72 9.69 -8.29
C GLN A 116 6.32 10.53 -7.09
N ILE A 117 7.23 10.64 -6.13
CA ILE A 117 7.15 11.59 -5.03
C ILE A 117 7.80 12.88 -5.51
N PRO A 118 7.11 14.03 -5.43
CA PRO A 118 7.69 15.32 -5.80
C PRO A 118 8.80 15.73 -4.81
N GLN A 119 9.65 16.64 -5.24
CA GLN A 119 10.66 17.22 -4.36
C GLN A 119 10.02 17.79 -3.09
N TYR A 120 10.62 17.46 -1.95
CA TYR A 120 10.22 18.02 -0.66
C TYR A 120 11.45 18.41 0.16
N LYS A 121 11.57 19.71 0.49
CA LYS A 121 12.77 20.27 1.15
C LYS A 121 14.03 19.91 0.37
N ASN A 122 14.99 19.22 1.02
CA ASN A 122 16.26 18.79 0.44
C ASN A 122 16.21 17.37 -0.17
N ILE A 123 15.03 16.72 -0.18
CA ILE A 123 14.86 15.40 -0.76
C ILE A 123 14.42 15.59 -2.23
N PRO A 124 15.19 15.09 -3.21
CA PRO A 124 14.85 15.22 -4.63
C PRO A 124 13.63 14.36 -4.99
N PRO A 125 13.04 14.59 -6.16
CA PRO A 125 11.99 13.72 -6.67
C PRO A 125 12.51 12.29 -6.82
N HIS A 126 11.75 11.31 -6.37
CA HIS A 126 12.11 9.91 -6.40
C HIS A 126 10.86 9.04 -6.61
N PHE A 127 11.05 7.72 -6.80
CA PHE A 127 9.94 6.81 -7.01
C PHE A 127 9.66 5.95 -5.78
N HIS A 128 8.39 5.82 -5.43
CA HIS A 128 7.92 4.75 -4.57
C HIS A 128 7.49 3.55 -5.44
N TYR A 129 7.96 2.38 -5.06
CA TYR A 129 7.57 1.08 -5.60
C TYR A 129 6.67 0.40 -4.57
N ASP A 130 5.39 0.67 -4.65
CA ASP A 130 4.42 0.30 -3.61
C ASP A 130 3.86 -1.10 -3.83
N VAL A 131 4.04 -1.97 -2.85
CA VAL A 131 3.49 -3.33 -2.82
C VAL A 131 2.36 -3.37 -1.82
N ARG A 132 1.17 -3.73 -2.28
CA ARG A 132 -0.07 -3.61 -1.53
C ARG A 132 -0.63 -4.97 -1.15
N TYR A 133 -1.11 -5.07 0.08
CA TYR A 133 -1.73 -6.28 0.62
C TYR A 133 -3.15 -5.98 1.09
N ILE A 134 -4.00 -7.03 1.12
CA ILE A 134 -5.38 -6.89 1.55
C ILE A 134 -5.59 -7.50 2.92
N PHE A 135 -6.22 -6.73 3.77
CA PHE A 135 -6.55 -7.11 5.14
C PHE A 135 -8.05 -6.92 5.39
N LYS A 136 -8.51 -7.56 6.46
CA LYS A 136 -9.84 -7.41 7.00
C LYS A 136 -9.77 -7.04 8.47
N SER A 137 -10.68 -6.18 8.92
CA SER A 137 -10.84 -5.84 10.32
C SER A 137 -12.31 -5.62 10.65
N ARG A 138 -12.69 -5.87 11.89
CA ARG A 138 -13.96 -5.35 12.39
C ARG A 138 -13.94 -3.83 12.30
N MET A 139 -15.05 -3.25 11.84
CA MET A 139 -15.22 -1.80 11.84
C MET A 139 -15.21 -1.29 13.28
N ASP A 140 -14.19 -0.53 13.61
CA ASP A 140 -14.01 0.11 14.91
C ASP A 140 -13.73 1.60 14.64
N THR A 141 -14.59 2.45 15.15
CA THR A 141 -14.49 3.91 15.01
C THR A 141 -13.96 4.58 16.29
N ASP A 142 -14.14 3.92 17.43
CA ASP A 142 -13.90 4.53 18.75
C ASP A 142 -12.41 4.45 19.14
N ASN A 143 -11.70 3.47 18.61
CA ASN A 143 -10.28 3.23 18.88
C ASN A 143 -9.34 3.74 17.81
N ILE A 144 -9.83 4.46 16.80
CA ILE A 144 -8.98 5.08 15.79
C ILE A 144 -8.13 6.18 16.43
N VAL A 145 -6.81 6.09 16.25
CA VAL A 145 -5.85 7.10 16.67
C VAL A 145 -5.23 7.71 15.41
N ILE A 146 -5.42 9.01 15.23
CA ILE A 146 -4.89 9.72 14.06
C ILE A 146 -3.41 10.01 14.27
N SER A 147 -2.56 9.50 13.38
CA SER A 147 -1.11 9.75 13.40
C SER A 147 -0.77 11.20 13.06
N LYS A 148 0.48 11.61 13.32
CA LYS A 148 0.96 12.97 12.95
C LYS A 148 1.00 13.21 11.44
N GLU A 149 1.07 12.15 10.64
CA GLU A 149 1.13 12.20 9.18
C GLU A 149 -0.24 12.38 8.54
N SER A 150 -1.31 12.12 9.30
CA SER A 150 -2.68 12.17 8.84
C SER A 150 -3.43 13.39 9.38
N LYS A 151 -4.44 13.84 8.64
CA LYS A 151 -5.46 14.78 9.09
C LYS A 151 -6.64 14.04 9.70
N ASP A 152 -6.91 12.85 9.18
CA ASP A 152 -8.03 12.00 9.56
C ASP A 152 -7.76 10.55 9.15
N VAL A 153 -8.36 9.60 9.84
CA VAL A 153 -8.42 8.17 9.48
C VAL A 153 -9.86 7.72 9.69
N ALA A 154 -10.48 7.20 8.66
CA ALA A 154 -11.90 6.86 8.73
C ALA A 154 -12.26 5.65 7.86
N TRP A 155 -13.32 4.97 8.26
CA TRP A 155 -14.02 4.00 7.43
C TRP A 155 -14.87 4.74 6.39
N ILE A 156 -14.52 4.57 5.11
CA ILE A 156 -15.23 5.17 3.98
C ILE A 156 -16.07 4.08 3.31
N SER A 157 -17.35 4.35 3.08
CA SER A 157 -18.19 3.42 2.32
C SER A 157 -17.61 3.21 0.92
N LYS A 158 -17.62 1.98 0.39
CA LYS A 158 -17.10 1.68 -0.96
C LYS A 158 -17.77 2.54 -2.04
N ASP A 159 -19.03 2.91 -1.84
CA ASP A 159 -19.77 3.78 -2.77
C ASP A 159 -19.23 5.22 -2.78
N ASP A 160 -18.61 5.67 -1.67
CA ASP A 160 -18.08 7.03 -1.52
C ASP A 160 -16.56 7.13 -1.74
N VAL A 161 -15.83 6.02 -1.79
CA VAL A 161 -14.36 6.02 -1.93
C VAL A 161 -13.92 6.83 -3.16
N LEU A 162 -14.60 6.68 -4.31
CA LEU A 162 -14.22 7.40 -5.54
C LEU A 162 -14.58 8.90 -5.50
N ASN A 163 -15.49 9.32 -4.63
CA ASN A 163 -15.73 10.74 -4.35
C ASN A 163 -14.60 11.33 -3.48
N LYS A 164 -13.98 10.51 -2.62
CA LYS A 164 -12.84 10.93 -1.80
C LYS A 164 -11.52 10.94 -2.58
N ASN A 165 -11.31 9.91 -3.41
CA ASN A 165 -10.15 9.83 -4.30
C ASN A 165 -10.48 8.98 -5.54
N ASN A 166 -10.45 9.59 -6.72
CA ASN A 166 -10.77 8.95 -8.01
C ASN A 166 -9.54 8.51 -8.82
N GLU A 167 -8.37 8.43 -8.18
CA GLU A 167 -7.16 7.97 -8.85
C GLU A 167 -7.29 6.52 -9.35
N ALA A 168 -6.65 6.25 -10.48
CA ALA A 168 -6.73 4.94 -11.12
C ALA A 168 -6.29 3.77 -10.20
N SER A 169 -5.34 4.02 -9.30
CA SER A 169 -4.87 3.04 -8.34
C SER A 169 -5.94 2.68 -7.29
N ILE A 170 -6.68 3.68 -6.78
CA ILE A 170 -7.78 3.48 -5.83
C ILE A 170 -8.94 2.72 -6.51
N LYS A 171 -9.31 3.14 -7.72
CA LYS A 171 -10.34 2.45 -8.51
C LYS A 171 -9.98 0.99 -8.77
N ARG A 172 -8.70 0.69 -9.09
CA ARG A 172 -8.22 -0.66 -9.31
C ARG A 172 -8.33 -1.53 -8.05
N MET A 173 -7.94 -1.00 -6.88
CA MET A 173 -8.07 -1.71 -5.61
C MET A 173 -9.53 -1.97 -5.22
N LEU A 174 -10.43 -1.03 -5.44
CA LEU A 174 -11.88 -1.24 -5.25
C LEU A 174 -12.40 -2.40 -6.10
N ILE A 175 -11.99 -2.49 -7.38
CA ILE A 175 -12.40 -3.59 -8.25
C ILE A 175 -11.83 -4.92 -7.77
N LYS A 176 -10.52 -4.96 -7.46
CA LYS A 176 -9.85 -6.19 -7.02
C LYS A 176 -10.37 -6.71 -5.69
N CYS A 177 -10.76 -5.84 -4.77
CA CYS A 177 -11.23 -6.30 -3.45
C CYS A 177 -12.58 -7.05 -3.52
N GLU A 178 -13.32 -6.98 -4.63
CA GLU A 178 -14.56 -7.74 -4.83
C GLU A 178 -14.31 -9.25 -4.95
N GLU A 179 -13.09 -9.67 -5.27
CA GLU A 179 -12.69 -11.07 -5.35
C GLU A 179 -12.48 -11.72 -3.95
N TYR A 180 -12.49 -10.92 -2.90
CA TYR A 180 -12.23 -11.33 -1.51
C TYR A 180 -13.51 -11.37 -0.64
N LYS A 181 -14.65 -11.61 -1.26
CA LYS A 181 -15.95 -11.75 -0.55
C LYS A 181 -16.11 -13.09 0.14
#